data_a5ce70474f99ba2c799517eac499deee
#
_entry.id   a5ce70474f99ba2c799517eac499deee
#
_cell.length_a   1.000
_cell.length_b   1.000
_cell.length_c   1.000
_cell.angle_alpha   90.00
_cell.angle_beta   90.00
_cell.angle_gamma   90.00
#
_symmetry.space_group_name_H-M   'P 1'
#
loop_
_entity.id
_entity.type
_entity.pdbx_description
1 polymer ?
#
loop_
_entity_poly.entity_id
_entity_poly.type
_entity_poly.pdbx_seq_one_letter_code
_entity_poly.pdbx_strand_id
1 'polypeptide(L)'
;KLVEDTVSAFTCRMLVATPGWLKNNPTVRAGEIVECSAEEIARASLLRSPQEVLAVYEIPQYELETGVLSQQLVLALDTVQDPGNLGTIVRIADWYGIEHILCSPLCADLYNPKVVQATMGALARVKVHYVELEETFHHISGPVYGTFLDGENIYGQELSSAGIIVMGNEGNGISPEIRKCVTHRLFLPSYP
;
A
#
# COMPACT_ATOMS: atom_id res chain seq x y z
N LYS A 1 -16.11 0.13 9.61
CA LYS A 1 -15.37 -0.89 8.85
C LYS A 1 -13.87 -0.61 8.83
N LEU A 2 -13.36 0.52 8.26
CA LEU A 2 -11.91 0.77 8.17
C LEU A 2 -11.21 0.64 9.54
N VAL A 3 -11.76 1.26 10.59
CA VAL A 3 -11.21 1.17 11.96
C VAL A 3 -11.28 -0.26 12.49
N GLU A 4 -12.37 -0.98 12.28
CA GLU A 4 -12.53 -2.37 12.68
C GLU A 4 -11.49 -3.28 12.03
N ASP A 5 -11.20 -3.06 10.74
CA ASP A 5 -10.21 -3.81 9.98
C ASP A 5 -8.75 -3.50 10.39
N THR A 6 -8.49 -2.32 10.96
CA THR A 6 -7.12 -1.83 11.23
C THR A 6 -6.76 -1.80 12.72
N VAL A 7 -7.74 -1.74 13.63
CA VAL A 7 -7.49 -1.55 15.07
C VAL A 7 -6.74 -2.72 15.73
N SER A 8 -6.81 -3.91 15.16
CA SER A 8 -6.05 -5.08 15.62
C SER A 8 -4.66 -5.20 15.02
N ALA A 9 -4.41 -4.49 13.91
CA ALA A 9 -3.14 -4.54 13.18
C ALA A 9 -2.16 -3.45 13.60
N PHE A 10 -2.67 -2.32 14.09
CA PHE A 10 -1.86 -1.16 14.47
C PHE A 10 -2.01 -0.81 15.94
N THR A 11 -0.99 -0.22 16.53
CA THR A 11 -1.07 0.35 17.87
C THR A 11 -1.98 1.58 17.85
N CYS A 12 -3.22 1.42 18.34
CA CYS A 12 -4.17 2.51 18.44
C CYS A 12 -3.86 3.36 19.68
N ARG A 13 -3.43 4.60 19.46
CA ARG A 13 -3.13 5.55 20.55
C ARG A 13 -4.40 6.17 21.11
N MET A 14 -5.31 6.57 20.23
CA MET A 14 -6.57 7.21 20.62
C MET A 14 -7.70 6.72 19.71
N LEU A 15 -8.82 6.41 20.31
CA LEU A 15 -10.06 6.09 19.63
C LEU A 15 -11.15 7.07 20.11
N VAL A 16 -11.75 7.77 19.16
CA VAL A 16 -12.86 8.68 19.42
C VAL A 16 -14.11 8.10 18.76
N ALA A 17 -15.15 7.84 19.50
CA ALA A 17 -16.33 7.15 18.96
C ALA A 17 -17.62 7.54 19.66
N THR A 18 -18.76 7.34 18.96
CA THR A 18 -20.07 7.49 19.55
C THR A 18 -20.39 6.37 20.54
N PRO A 19 -21.26 6.60 21.55
CA PRO A 19 -21.72 5.55 22.48
C PRO A 19 -22.27 4.32 21.74
N GLY A 20 -23.00 4.56 20.64
CA GLY A 20 -23.57 3.49 19.82
C GLY A 20 -22.52 2.60 19.20
N TRP A 21 -21.47 3.21 18.63
CA TRP A 21 -20.35 2.46 18.05
C TRP A 21 -19.59 1.66 19.11
N LEU A 22 -19.28 2.26 20.26
CA LEU A 22 -18.59 1.57 21.37
C LEU A 22 -19.38 0.38 21.88
N LYS A 23 -20.69 0.51 22.04
CA LYS A 23 -21.57 -0.60 22.44
C LYS A 23 -21.53 -1.77 21.47
N ASN A 24 -21.42 -1.50 20.17
CA ASN A 24 -21.34 -2.51 19.11
C ASN A 24 -19.93 -3.12 18.96
N ASN A 25 -18.89 -2.47 19.53
CA ASN A 25 -17.49 -2.89 19.45
C ASN A 25 -16.83 -3.01 20.84
N PRO A 26 -17.36 -3.85 21.77
CA PRO A 26 -16.92 -3.86 23.16
C PRO A 26 -15.51 -4.41 23.39
N THR A 27 -14.92 -5.06 22.38
CA THR A 27 -13.58 -5.66 22.45
C THR A 27 -12.48 -4.75 21.94
N VAL A 28 -12.82 -3.57 21.42
CA VAL A 28 -11.83 -2.62 20.90
C VAL A 28 -10.85 -2.19 22.00
N ARG A 29 -9.58 -2.03 21.63
CA ARG A 29 -8.52 -1.57 22.53
C ARG A 29 -7.82 -0.38 21.91
N ALA A 30 -7.56 0.62 22.72
CA ALA A 30 -6.76 1.81 22.39
C ALA A 30 -6.06 2.30 23.66
N GLY A 31 -5.01 3.12 23.50
CA GLY A 31 -4.37 3.77 24.62
C GLY A 31 -5.31 4.70 25.37
N GLU A 32 -6.16 5.41 24.64
CA GLU A 32 -7.23 6.25 25.17
C GLU A 32 -8.49 6.04 24.34
N ILE A 33 -9.65 5.97 25.02
CA ILE A 33 -10.98 5.91 24.36
C ILE A 33 -11.77 7.12 24.81
N VAL A 34 -12.18 7.95 23.86
CA VAL A 34 -12.96 9.16 24.07
C VAL A 34 -14.36 8.96 23.51
N GLU A 35 -15.35 8.99 24.37
CA GLU A 35 -16.75 9.00 23.96
C GLU A 35 -17.19 10.42 23.59
N CYS A 36 -17.80 10.61 22.42
CA CYS A 36 -18.27 11.91 21.97
C CYS A 36 -19.47 11.79 21.04
N SER A 37 -20.08 12.94 20.72
CA SER A 37 -21.22 13.01 19.82
C SER A 37 -20.79 12.88 18.35
N ALA A 38 -21.75 12.56 17.48
CA ALA A 38 -21.52 12.52 16.03
C ALA A 38 -21.09 13.88 15.47
N GLU A 39 -21.61 15.00 16.04
CA GLU A 39 -21.26 16.37 15.65
C GLU A 39 -19.79 16.69 15.97
N GLU A 40 -19.29 16.21 17.12
CA GLU A 40 -17.87 16.40 17.51
C GLU A 40 -16.96 15.61 16.60
N ILE A 41 -17.29 14.36 16.28
CA ILE A 41 -16.54 13.55 15.31
C ILE A 41 -16.56 14.22 13.93
N ALA A 42 -17.69 14.74 13.49
CA ALA A 42 -17.82 15.40 12.20
C ALA A 42 -16.91 16.64 12.08
N ARG A 43 -16.71 17.38 13.16
CA ARG A 43 -15.76 18.54 13.19
C ARG A 43 -14.30 18.13 13.12
N ALA A 44 -13.96 16.94 13.65
CA ALA A 44 -12.60 16.41 13.64
C ALA A 44 -12.26 15.60 12.37
N SER A 45 -13.27 15.13 11.67
CA SER A 45 -13.11 14.25 10.51
C SER A 45 -12.74 15.01 9.23
N LEU A 46 -11.84 14.44 8.42
CA LEU A 46 -11.53 14.94 7.08
C LEU A 46 -12.46 14.36 5.99
N LEU A 47 -13.39 13.47 6.35
CA LEU A 47 -14.31 12.84 5.41
C LEU A 47 -15.48 13.75 5.09
N ARG A 48 -15.96 13.73 3.83
CA ARG A 48 -17.20 14.41 3.45
C ARG A 48 -18.43 13.84 4.15
N SER A 49 -18.41 12.54 4.44
CA SER A 49 -19.45 11.83 5.20
C SER A 49 -18.77 11.17 6.41
N PRO A 50 -18.66 11.90 7.53
CA PRO A 50 -18.04 11.40 8.76
C PRO A 50 -18.73 10.12 9.25
N GLN A 51 -17.97 9.24 9.83
CA GLN A 51 -18.45 8.01 10.43
C GLN A 51 -18.51 8.16 11.96
N GLU A 52 -19.03 7.17 12.65
CA GLU A 52 -19.23 7.21 14.11
C GLU A 52 -17.95 6.97 14.92
N VAL A 53 -16.80 6.79 14.25
CA VAL A 53 -15.51 6.50 14.87
C VAL A 53 -14.36 7.13 14.13
N LEU A 54 -13.37 7.61 14.89
CA LEU A 54 -12.07 8.07 14.40
C LEU A 54 -10.99 7.42 15.26
N ALA A 55 -9.93 6.90 14.64
CA ALA A 55 -8.81 6.31 15.34
C ALA A 55 -7.49 6.96 14.92
N VAL A 56 -6.62 7.15 15.90
CA VAL A 56 -5.25 7.64 15.71
C VAL A 56 -4.31 6.48 16.03
N TYR A 57 -3.49 6.11 15.05
CA TYR A 57 -2.54 5.01 15.16
C TYR A 57 -1.11 5.52 15.17
N GLU A 58 -0.22 4.71 15.77
CA GLU A 58 1.20 4.83 15.49
C GLU A 58 1.46 4.40 14.05
N ILE A 59 2.34 5.13 13.37
CA ILE A 59 2.84 4.70 12.06
C ILE A 59 3.75 3.50 12.28
N PRO A 60 3.42 2.32 11.72
CA PRO A 60 4.25 1.14 11.87
C PRO A 60 5.57 1.32 11.15
N GLN A 61 6.63 0.78 11.72
CA GLN A 61 7.93 0.68 11.06
C GLN A 61 8.20 -0.78 10.71
N TYR A 62 8.48 -1.04 9.44
CA TYR A 62 8.77 -2.37 8.95
C TYR A 62 10.24 -2.45 8.55
N GLU A 63 10.94 -3.45 9.05
CA GLU A 63 12.30 -3.75 8.59
C GLU A 63 12.25 -4.32 7.17
N LEU A 64 13.23 -3.93 6.35
CA LEU A 64 13.36 -4.40 4.98
C LEU A 64 14.29 -5.62 4.95
N GLU A 65 13.69 -6.80 4.98
CA GLU A 65 14.43 -8.07 4.94
C GLU A 65 14.61 -8.55 3.50
N THR A 66 15.67 -8.14 2.82
CA THR A 66 15.94 -8.47 1.41
C THR A 66 15.98 -9.97 1.12
N GLY A 67 16.44 -10.79 2.09
CA GLY A 67 16.42 -12.24 1.99
C GLY A 67 15.01 -12.83 1.92
N VAL A 68 14.06 -12.27 2.66
CA VAL A 68 12.63 -12.65 2.59
C VAL A 68 12.03 -12.20 1.27
N LEU A 69 12.31 -10.96 0.85
CA LEU A 69 11.82 -10.41 -0.42
C LEU A 69 12.30 -11.21 -1.63
N SER A 70 13.48 -11.81 -1.57
CA SER A 70 14.03 -12.66 -2.64
C SER A 70 13.26 -13.97 -2.86
N GLN A 71 12.36 -14.34 -1.93
CA GLN A 71 11.57 -15.58 -1.99
C GLN A 71 10.09 -15.33 -2.29
N GLN A 72 9.70 -14.07 -2.48
CA GLN A 72 8.32 -13.64 -2.66
C GLN A 72 8.15 -12.82 -3.93
N LEU A 73 6.90 -12.67 -4.36
CA LEU A 73 6.53 -11.68 -5.35
C LEU A 73 6.37 -10.32 -4.67
N VAL A 74 7.11 -9.33 -5.15
CA VAL A 74 7.16 -7.96 -4.61
C VAL A 74 6.74 -6.99 -5.69
N LEU A 75 5.94 -5.98 -5.35
CA LEU A 75 5.70 -4.84 -6.24
C LEU A 75 6.73 -3.74 -5.96
N ALA A 76 7.22 -3.10 -7.02
CA ALA A 76 8.01 -1.88 -6.93
C ALA A 76 7.33 -0.76 -7.72
N LEU A 77 7.16 0.38 -7.09
CA LEU A 77 6.46 1.54 -7.65
C LEU A 77 7.46 2.68 -7.85
N ASP A 78 7.70 3.00 -9.10
CA ASP A 78 8.62 4.07 -9.47
C ASP A 78 7.83 5.34 -9.78
N THR A 79 7.83 6.27 -8.81
CA THR A 79 7.22 7.60 -8.94
C THR A 79 5.70 7.56 -9.18
N VAL A 80 4.99 6.68 -8.52
CA VAL A 80 3.51 6.66 -8.52
C VAL A 80 3.00 7.76 -7.60
N GLN A 81 2.61 8.90 -8.19
CA GLN A 81 2.31 10.14 -7.45
C GLN A 81 0.82 10.33 -7.15
N ASP A 82 -0.08 9.69 -7.89
CA ASP A 82 -1.51 9.82 -7.61
C ASP A 82 -1.90 9.00 -6.37
N PRO A 83 -2.49 9.66 -5.34
CA PRO A 83 -2.88 8.98 -4.11
C PRO A 83 -3.94 7.89 -4.31
N GLY A 84 -4.84 8.06 -5.29
CA GLY A 84 -5.87 7.07 -5.62
C GLY A 84 -5.27 5.82 -6.23
N ASN A 85 -4.27 5.98 -7.12
CA ASN A 85 -3.55 4.88 -7.75
C ASN A 85 -2.74 4.11 -6.72
N LEU A 86 -1.96 4.80 -5.85
CA LEU A 86 -1.22 4.12 -4.79
C LEU A 86 -2.15 3.30 -3.89
N GLY A 87 -3.24 3.88 -3.40
CA GLY A 87 -4.18 3.16 -2.55
C GLY A 87 -4.85 1.98 -3.25
N THR A 88 -5.15 2.10 -4.54
CA THR A 88 -5.69 1.02 -5.36
C THR A 88 -4.68 -0.11 -5.55
N ILE A 89 -3.41 0.21 -5.80
CA ILE A 89 -2.33 -0.78 -5.94
C ILE A 89 -2.13 -1.53 -4.62
N VAL A 90 -2.11 -0.86 -3.48
CA VAL A 90 -2.03 -1.51 -2.16
C VAL A 90 -3.20 -2.48 -1.95
N ARG A 91 -4.40 -2.11 -2.37
CA ARG A 91 -5.57 -2.98 -2.29
C ARG A 91 -5.49 -4.18 -3.24
N ILE A 92 -4.95 -3.99 -4.44
CA ILE A 92 -4.70 -5.09 -5.39
C ILE A 92 -3.64 -6.05 -4.82
N ALA A 93 -2.56 -5.52 -4.25
CA ALA A 93 -1.52 -6.31 -3.61
C ALA A 93 -2.11 -7.22 -2.51
N ASP A 94 -2.92 -6.65 -1.61
CA ASP A 94 -3.64 -7.42 -0.57
C ASP A 94 -4.51 -8.52 -1.18
N TRP A 95 -5.25 -8.21 -2.25
CA TRP A 95 -6.14 -9.19 -2.90
C TRP A 95 -5.40 -10.39 -3.48
N TYR A 96 -4.20 -10.17 -4.01
CA TYR A 96 -3.36 -11.22 -4.59
C TYR A 96 -2.33 -11.81 -3.61
N GLY A 97 -2.36 -11.43 -2.34
CA GLY A 97 -1.44 -11.93 -1.31
C GLY A 97 -0.01 -11.43 -1.46
N ILE A 98 0.19 -10.28 -2.10
CA ILE A 98 1.49 -9.62 -2.17
C ILE A 98 1.67 -8.79 -0.90
N GLU A 99 2.59 -9.22 -0.04
CA GLU A 99 2.76 -8.62 1.29
C GLU A 99 3.63 -7.36 1.28
N HIS A 100 4.49 -7.19 0.27
CA HIS A 100 5.48 -6.12 0.26
C HIS A 100 5.38 -5.27 -1.01
N ILE A 101 5.39 -3.95 -0.80
CA ILE A 101 5.49 -2.95 -1.87
C ILE A 101 6.72 -2.06 -1.57
N LEU A 102 7.59 -1.90 -2.55
CA LEU A 102 8.71 -0.96 -2.53
C LEU A 102 8.29 0.30 -3.31
N CYS A 103 8.30 1.45 -2.68
CA CYS A 103 8.01 2.74 -3.29
C CYS A 103 9.30 3.56 -3.41
N SER A 104 9.54 4.17 -4.57
CA SER A 104 10.55 5.22 -4.63
C SER A 104 10.16 6.41 -3.74
N PRO A 105 11.11 7.24 -3.29
CA PRO A 105 10.83 8.37 -2.40
C PRO A 105 9.84 9.41 -2.97
N LEU A 106 9.67 9.44 -4.30
CA LEU A 106 8.76 10.35 -4.99
C LEU A 106 7.34 9.83 -5.17
N CYS A 107 7.04 8.62 -4.69
CA CYS A 107 5.67 8.12 -4.63
C CYS A 107 4.80 8.92 -3.66
N ALA A 108 3.48 8.87 -3.84
CA ALA A 108 2.54 9.45 -2.89
C ALA A 108 2.75 8.87 -1.49
N ASP A 109 2.50 9.67 -0.45
CA ASP A 109 2.59 9.21 0.94
C ASP A 109 1.44 8.24 1.25
N LEU A 110 1.77 7.04 1.73
CA LEU A 110 0.82 5.99 2.14
C LEU A 110 -0.21 6.50 3.16
N TYR A 111 0.21 7.39 4.06
CA TYR A 111 -0.63 7.92 5.13
C TYR A 111 -1.38 9.20 4.74
N ASN A 112 -1.27 9.64 3.48
CA ASN A 112 -2.16 10.66 2.95
C ASN A 112 -3.63 10.18 3.10
N PRO A 113 -4.55 11.03 3.59
CA PRO A 113 -5.96 10.64 3.82
C PRO A 113 -6.66 10.01 2.61
N LYS A 114 -6.33 10.46 1.39
CA LYS A 114 -6.88 9.88 0.15
C LYS A 114 -6.35 8.46 -0.10
N VAL A 115 -5.05 8.22 0.16
CA VAL A 115 -4.46 6.87 0.04
C VAL A 115 -5.08 5.94 1.07
N VAL A 116 -5.08 6.33 2.35
CA VAL A 116 -5.68 5.54 3.44
C VAL A 116 -7.11 5.14 3.11
N GLN A 117 -7.92 6.08 2.59
CA GLN A 117 -9.30 5.81 2.20
C GLN A 117 -9.36 4.82 1.02
N ALA A 118 -8.51 4.99 0.01
CA ALA A 118 -8.50 4.15 -1.20
C ALA A 118 -8.03 2.72 -0.92
N THR A 119 -7.18 2.48 0.10
CA THR A 119 -6.74 1.13 0.49
C THR A 119 -7.87 0.26 1.02
N MET A 120 -8.97 0.84 1.50
CA MET A 120 -10.10 0.10 2.10
C MET A 120 -9.68 -0.84 3.24
N GLY A 121 -8.60 -0.51 3.98
CA GLY A 121 -8.05 -1.31 5.07
C GLY A 121 -6.92 -2.27 4.69
N ALA A 122 -6.59 -2.40 3.42
CA ALA A 122 -5.49 -3.25 2.94
C ALA A 122 -4.12 -2.84 3.52
N LEU A 123 -3.95 -1.56 3.89
CA LEU A 123 -2.74 -1.06 4.53
C LEU A 123 -2.39 -1.77 5.87
N ALA A 124 -3.35 -2.51 6.45
CA ALA A 124 -3.11 -3.32 7.66
C ALA A 124 -2.41 -4.66 7.37
N ARG A 125 -2.35 -5.07 6.10
CA ARG A 125 -1.81 -6.38 5.68
C ARG A 125 -0.66 -6.27 4.69
N VAL A 126 -0.55 -5.11 4.00
CA VAL A 126 0.51 -4.85 3.04
C VAL A 126 1.53 -3.89 3.65
N LYS A 127 2.78 -4.28 3.65
CA LYS A 127 3.92 -3.48 4.12
C LYS A 127 4.47 -2.64 2.98
N VAL A 128 4.41 -1.34 3.11
CA VAL A 128 4.95 -0.41 2.11
C VAL A 128 6.25 0.19 2.64
N HIS A 129 7.31 0.07 1.85
CA HIS A 129 8.65 0.56 2.16
C HIS A 129 9.04 1.66 1.18
N TYR A 130 9.44 2.82 1.68
CA TYR A 130 9.99 3.90 0.86
C TYR A 130 11.51 3.76 0.84
N VAL A 131 12.05 3.45 -0.35
CA VAL A 131 13.45 3.07 -0.53
C VAL A 131 14.03 3.61 -1.83
N GLU A 132 15.36 3.69 -1.91
CA GLU A 132 16.08 3.87 -3.17
C GLU A 132 16.02 2.55 -3.95
N LEU A 133 15.14 2.50 -4.97
CA LEU A 133 14.80 1.26 -5.67
C LEU A 133 16.02 0.63 -6.36
N GLU A 134 16.88 1.45 -7.03
CA GLU A 134 18.06 0.96 -7.72
C GLU A 134 19.00 0.23 -6.76
N GLU A 135 19.31 0.85 -5.61
CA GLU A 135 20.16 0.26 -4.58
C GLU A 135 19.50 -1.01 -4.00
N THR A 136 18.22 -0.95 -3.69
CA THR A 136 17.48 -2.06 -3.09
C THR A 136 17.45 -3.28 -4.00
N PHE A 137 17.28 -3.11 -5.31
CA PHE A 137 17.24 -4.22 -6.27
C PHE A 137 18.55 -4.98 -6.35
N HIS A 138 19.69 -4.35 -6.08
CA HIS A 138 20.99 -5.06 -6.00
C HIS A 138 21.08 -6.04 -4.84
N HIS A 139 20.24 -5.90 -3.81
CA HIS A 139 20.22 -6.75 -2.63
C HIS A 139 19.10 -7.80 -2.66
N ILE A 140 18.23 -7.80 -3.69
CA ILE A 140 17.15 -8.77 -3.85
C ILE A 140 17.51 -9.69 -5.02
N SER A 141 17.53 -11.00 -4.75
CA SER A 141 17.78 -12.00 -5.78
C SER A 141 16.49 -12.32 -6.55
N GLY A 142 16.61 -12.57 -7.84
CA GLY A 142 15.50 -12.98 -8.68
C GLY A 142 15.25 -12.05 -9.87
N PRO A 143 14.23 -12.35 -10.69
CA PRO A 143 13.91 -11.56 -11.86
C PRO A 143 13.28 -10.22 -11.47
N VAL A 144 13.61 -9.19 -12.24
CA VAL A 144 12.99 -7.87 -12.18
C VAL A 144 12.16 -7.69 -13.47
N TYR A 145 10.87 -7.75 -13.34
CA TYR A 145 9.89 -7.59 -14.42
C TYR A 145 9.45 -6.14 -14.52
N GLY A 146 9.81 -5.46 -15.58
CA GLY A 146 9.34 -4.09 -15.84
C GLY A 146 8.16 -4.09 -16.82
N THR A 147 7.16 -3.26 -16.56
CA THR A 147 5.99 -3.09 -17.44
C THR A 147 6.25 -2.02 -18.49
N PHE A 148 6.21 -2.39 -19.78
CA PHE A 148 6.51 -1.50 -20.92
C PHE A 148 5.51 -1.70 -22.07
N LEU A 149 5.30 -0.65 -22.88
CA LEU A 149 4.46 -0.73 -24.07
C LEU A 149 5.10 -1.56 -25.20
N ASP A 150 6.43 -1.65 -25.21
CA ASP A 150 7.25 -2.39 -26.17
C ASP A 150 7.86 -3.68 -25.57
N GLY A 151 7.28 -4.19 -24.50
CA GLY A 151 7.67 -5.42 -23.86
C GLY A 151 7.08 -6.68 -24.54
N GLU A 152 7.47 -7.84 -24.03
CA GLU A 152 6.91 -9.14 -24.47
C GLU A 152 5.54 -9.38 -23.80
N ASN A 153 4.60 -9.95 -24.56
CA ASN A 153 3.25 -10.19 -24.04
C ASN A 153 3.28 -11.15 -22.85
N ILE A 154 2.78 -10.68 -21.70
CA ILE A 154 2.80 -11.42 -20.43
C ILE A 154 2.14 -12.81 -20.52
N TYR A 155 1.11 -12.98 -21.35
CA TYR A 155 0.39 -14.26 -21.49
C TYR A 155 1.18 -15.37 -22.18
N GLY A 156 2.29 -15.02 -22.82
CA GLY A 156 3.20 -15.97 -23.46
C GLY A 156 4.46 -16.27 -22.67
N GLN A 157 4.60 -15.73 -21.45
CA GLN A 157 5.83 -15.82 -20.66
C GLN A 157 5.68 -16.82 -19.51
N GLU A 158 6.74 -17.58 -19.26
CA GLU A 158 6.88 -18.34 -18.02
C GLU A 158 7.50 -17.42 -16.94
N LEU A 159 6.67 -17.00 -16.00
CA LEU A 159 7.07 -16.11 -14.93
C LEU A 159 7.41 -16.89 -13.66
N SER A 160 8.42 -16.42 -12.92
CA SER A 160 8.73 -16.94 -11.59
C SER A 160 7.64 -16.58 -10.60
N SER A 161 7.42 -17.44 -9.61
CA SER A 161 6.54 -17.15 -8.46
C SER A 161 7.16 -16.14 -7.48
N ALA A 162 8.45 -15.85 -7.62
CA ALA A 162 9.18 -14.84 -6.83
C ALA A 162 9.88 -13.86 -7.77
N GLY A 163 10.13 -12.65 -7.28
CA GLY A 163 10.77 -11.58 -8.03
C GLY A 163 10.07 -10.24 -7.84
N ILE A 164 10.50 -9.24 -8.59
CA ILE A 164 9.98 -7.88 -8.48
C ILE A 164 9.20 -7.54 -9.73
N ILE A 165 7.97 -7.05 -9.59
CA ILE A 165 7.21 -6.40 -10.67
C ILE A 165 7.31 -4.89 -10.49
N VAL A 166 7.90 -4.22 -11.47
CA VAL A 166 8.07 -2.76 -11.46
C VAL A 166 6.96 -2.10 -12.28
N MET A 167 6.30 -1.16 -11.66
CA MET A 167 5.31 -0.27 -12.30
C MET A 167 5.81 1.16 -12.19
N GLY A 168 5.78 1.88 -13.30
CA GLY A 168 6.24 3.27 -13.37
C GLY A 168 5.12 4.29 -13.21
N ASN A 169 5.51 5.55 -13.31
CA ASN A 169 4.60 6.69 -13.34
C ASN A 169 3.63 6.62 -14.54
N GLU A 170 2.41 7.12 -14.36
CA GLU A 170 1.35 7.06 -15.39
C GLU A 170 1.72 7.82 -16.68
N GLY A 171 2.45 8.93 -16.55
CA GLY A 171 2.85 9.78 -17.70
C GLY A 171 4.22 9.42 -18.26
N ASN A 172 5.17 9.11 -17.39
CA ASN A 172 6.59 8.96 -17.76
C ASN A 172 7.07 7.51 -17.81
N GLY A 173 6.26 6.56 -17.30
CA GLY A 173 6.64 5.15 -17.17
C GLY A 173 7.73 4.94 -16.13
N ILE A 174 8.52 3.89 -16.32
CA ILE A 174 9.66 3.53 -15.46
C ILE A 174 10.84 4.45 -15.80
N SER A 175 11.49 5.01 -14.78
CA SER A 175 12.65 5.91 -14.92
C SER A 175 13.85 5.22 -15.61
N PRO A 176 14.74 5.99 -16.26
CA PRO A 176 15.90 5.44 -16.95
C PRO A 176 16.83 4.62 -16.03
N GLU A 177 16.94 5.02 -14.76
CA GLU A 177 17.77 4.37 -13.74
C GLU A 177 17.20 2.99 -13.44
N ILE A 178 15.92 2.90 -13.15
CA ILE A 178 15.22 1.65 -12.80
C ILE A 178 15.11 0.72 -14.01
N ARG A 179 14.99 1.27 -15.24
CA ARG A 179 15.02 0.48 -16.48
C ARG A 179 16.28 -0.37 -16.62
N LYS A 180 17.43 0.08 -16.12
CA LYS A 180 18.70 -0.66 -16.18
C LYS A 180 18.69 -1.89 -15.28
N CYS A 181 17.89 -1.89 -14.24
CA CYS A 181 17.72 -3.02 -13.31
C CYS A 181 16.74 -4.07 -13.83
N VAL A 182 15.92 -3.74 -14.83
CA VAL A 182 14.91 -4.65 -15.38
C VAL A 182 15.58 -5.78 -16.17
N THR A 183 15.28 -7.03 -15.79
CA THR A 183 15.79 -8.22 -16.48
C THR A 183 14.82 -8.75 -17.55
N HIS A 184 13.51 -8.48 -17.37
CA HIS A 184 12.45 -8.94 -18.27
C HIS A 184 11.46 -7.79 -18.53
N ARG A 185 11.28 -7.47 -19.81
CA ARG A 185 10.36 -6.41 -20.24
C ARG A 185 9.03 -7.02 -20.61
N LEU A 186 7.99 -6.72 -19.86
CA LEU A 186 6.65 -7.26 -20.05
C LEU A 186 5.71 -6.22 -20.65
N PHE A 187 4.83 -6.67 -21.52
CA PHE A 187 3.69 -5.92 -22.02
C PHE A 187 2.39 -6.54 -21.49
N LEU A 188 1.57 -5.70 -20.87
CA LEU A 188 0.21 -6.06 -20.49
C LEU A 188 -0.75 -5.55 -21.59
N PRO A 189 -1.25 -6.42 -22.46
CA PRO A 189 -2.17 -5.97 -23.50
C PRO A 189 -3.48 -5.49 -22.89
N SER A 190 -3.96 -4.35 -23.36
CA SER A 190 -5.34 -3.93 -23.08
C SER A 190 -6.31 -4.88 -23.77
N TYR A 191 -7.46 -5.09 -23.13
CA TYR A 191 -8.56 -5.79 -23.80
C TYR A 191 -9.02 -4.95 -25.00
N PRO A 192 -9.23 -5.56 -26.18
CA PRO A 192 -9.70 -4.85 -27.37
C PRO A 192 -11.12 -4.29 -27.22
#